data_893f74c179348f87de08d9b28b640ebe
#
_entry.id   893f74c179348f87de08d9b28b640ebe
#
_cell.length_a   1.000
_cell.length_b   1.000
_cell.length_c   1.000
_cell.angle_alpha   90.00
_cell.angle_beta   90.00
_cell.angle_gamma   90.00
#
_symmetry.space_group_name_H-M   'P 1'
#
loop_
_entity.id
_entity.type
_entity.pdbx_description
1 polymer ?
#
loop_
_entity_poly.entity_id
_entity_poly.type
_entity_poly.pdbx_seq_one_letter_code
_entity_poly.pdbx_strand_id
1 'polypeptide(L)'
;MNEYLNGYKDGGTGNNATESFRDKIGPILILTSIFFLGFTSRITPAPLTPRIEVEFHLSHVDAGALFFFISIGYFITLISSGFISSRINHMRTIVTSNTALGFALIGTAFCSGPWTMRLGLFMVGMATGLYLPSAIATLTSLVPSRHWGKALAIHELAPNLSFIAAPLICEAVLARFSWRGVFLLLGIVILIMSPIFVRYNRGGDFKGEAPSFGSLGQLLGNLSFWVMVLLFSLGVFSTLGLYTMLPLFLVSEHGIDRNAANTLLALSRIPGVIMAFVGGWATDRIGPRQTLKIVL
;
A
#
# COMPACT_ATOMS: atom_id res chain seq x y z
N MET A 1 -13.40 28.71 -4.31
CA MET A 1 -12.10 28.07 -4.01
C MET A 1 -11.29 28.79 -2.92
N ASN A 2 -11.43 30.10 -2.76
CA ASN A 2 -10.75 30.87 -1.70
C ASN A 2 -11.44 30.81 -0.31
N GLU A 3 -12.73 30.52 -0.22
CA GLU A 3 -13.43 30.41 1.06
C GLU A 3 -13.16 29.11 1.81
N TYR A 4 -12.91 28.00 1.09
CA TYR A 4 -12.55 26.71 1.71
C TYR A 4 -11.16 26.70 2.36
N LEU A 5 -10.25 27.57 1.92
CA LEU A 5 -8.90 27.67 2.51
C LEU A 5 -8.84 28.54 3.77
N ASN A 6 -9.85 29.38 3.99
CA ASN A 6 -9.91 30.25 5.19
C ASN A 6 -10.55 29.57 6.40
N GLY A 7 -11.40 28.56 6.23
CA GLY A 7 -12.02 27.82 7.36
C GLY A 7 -11.08 26.91 8.14
N TYR A 8 -9.88 26.64 7.62
CA TYR A 8 -8.89 25.74 8.26
C TYR A 8 -7.81 26.48 9.09
N LYS A 9 -7.94 27.81 9.23
CA LYS A 9 -6.91 28.63 9.87
C LYS A 9 -6.99 28.79 11.39
N ASP A 10 -8.11 28.47 12.04
CA ASP A 10 -8.31 28.86 13.44
C ASP A 10 -8.83 27.78 14.40
N GLY A 11 -8.48 26.51 14.20
CA GLY A 11 -8.84 25.39 15.09
C GLY A 11 -7.68 24.77 15.87
N GLY A 12 -6.72 25.54 16.40
CA GLY A 12 -5.57 24.93 17.10
C GLY A 12 -4.59 25.92 17.69
N THR A 13 -5.05 26.81 18.53
CA THR A 13 -4.19 27.64 19.37
C THR A 13 -3.71 26.83 20.58
N GLY A 14 -2.49 26.35 20.53
CA GLY A 14 -1.84 25.73 21.68
C GLY A 14 -0.53 25.04 21.33
N ASN A 15 0.61 25.72 21.46
CA ASN A 15 1.95 25.16 21.67
C ASN A 15 2.66 24.36 20.55
N ASN A 16 2.26 24.42 19.29
CA ASN A 16 2.94 23.68 18.20
C ASN A 16 4.06 24.47 17.48
N ALA A 17 4.50 25.61 17.99
CA ALA A 17 5.47 26.49 17.30
C ALA A 17 6.94 26.02 17.41
N THR A 18 7.27 25.04 18.24
CA THR A 18 8.66 24.66 18.56
C THR A 18 9.01 23.20 18.31
N GLU A 19 8.05 22.30 18.01
CA GLU A 19 8.38 20.91 17.73
C GLU A 19 9.07 20.79 16.35
N SER A 20 10.31 20.31 16.37
CA SER A 20 11.10 20.08 15.16
C SER A 20 10.49 18.92 14.33
N PHE A 21 10.54 19.02 13.00
CA PHE A 21 10.19 17.89 12.12
C PHE A 21 10.94 16.60 12.51
N ARG A 22 12.16 16.74 13.08
CA ARG A 22 12.96 15.61 13.55
C ARG A 22 12.26 14.80 14.63
N ASP A 23 11.49 15.43 15.52
CA ASP A 23 10.77 14.76 16.61
C ASP A 23 9.59 13.93 16.11
N LYS A 24 9.13 14.21 14.89
CA LYS A 24 8.03 13.51 14.21
C LYS A 24 8.51 12.37 13.29
N ILE A 25 9.82 12.25 13.04
CA ILE A 25 10.37 11.21 12.18
C ILE A 25 10.04 9.82 12.70
N GLY A 26 10.14 9.57 14.01
CA GLY A 26 9.82 8.28 14.62
C GLY A 26 8.41 7.78 14.30
N PRO A 27 7.35 8.54 14.66
CA PRO A 27 5.98 8.19 14.27
C PRO A 27 5.77 8.02 12.76
N ILE A 28 6.39 8.86 11.92
CA ILE A 28 6.32 8.75 10.46
C ILE A 28 6.94 7.42 9.99
N LEU A 29 8.11 7.04 10.51
CA LEU A 29 8.78 5.78 10.17
C LEU A 29 7.98 4.55 10.60
N ILE A 30 7.27 4.61 11.74
CA ILE A 30 6.40 3.50 12.17
C ILE A 30 5.23 3.34 11.18
N LEU A 31 4.57 4.43 10.77
CA LEU A 31 3.54 4.39 9.74
C LEU A 31 4.10 3.87 8.41
N THR A 32 5.27 4.34 8.00
CA THR A 32 5.96 3.86 6.80
C THR A 32 6.27 2.36 6.88
N SER A 33 6.69 1.86 8.04
CA SER A 33 6.96 0.43 8.25
C SER A 33 5.69 -0.43 8.16
N ILE A 34 4.57 0.05 8.72
CA ILE A 34 3.27 -0.63 8.56
C ILE A 34 2.85 -0.65 7.09
N PHE A 35 3.01 0.47 6.38
CA PHE A 35 2.71 0.53 4.96
C PHE A 35 3.60 -0.41 4.15
N PHE A 36 4.89 -0.45 4.45
CA PHE A 36 5.83 -1.38 3.83
C PHE A 36 5.38 -2.84 3.99
N LEU A 37 5.06 -3.26 5.22
CA LEU A 37 4.60 -4.62 5.49
C LEU A 37 3.26 -4.92 4.81
N GLY A 38 2.32 -3.99 4.86
CA GLY A 38 1.01 -4.13 4.22
C GLY A 38 1.10 -4.20 2.70
N PHE A 39 1.90 -3.33 2.09
CA PHE A 39 2.10 -3.34 0.64
C PHE A 39 2.89 -4.58 0.19
N THR A 40 3.96 -4.95 0.91
CA THR A 40 4.72 -6.19 0.67
C THR A 40 3.79 -7.39 0.69
N SER A 41 2.92 -7.51 1.69
CA SER A 41 1.96 -8.62 1.79
C SER A 41 1.01 -8.71 0.61
N ARG A 42 0.58 -7.57 0.07
CA ARG A 42 -0.32 -7.50 -1.07
C ARG A 42 0.32 -7.93 -2.38
N ILE A 43 1.62 -7.66 -2.56
CA ILE A 43 2.34 -8.01 -3.79
C ILE A 43 3.11 -9.33 -3.70
N THR A 44 3.29 -9.89 -2.51
CA THR A 44 3.97 -11.18 -2.27
C THR A 44 3.40 -12.36 -3.06
N PRO A 45 2.11 -12.47 -3.39
CA PRO A 45 1.63 -13.52 -4.27
C PRO A 45 2.33 -13.58 -5.63
N ALA A 46 2.80 -12.43 -6.19
CA ALA A 46 3.45 -12.40 -7.51
C ALA A 46 4.69 -13.32 -7.62
N PRO A 47 5.73 -13.18 -6.77
CA PRO A 47 6.89 -14.08 -6.79
C PRO A 47 6.55 -15.52 -6.37
N LEU A 48 5.41 -15.76 -5.74
CA LEU A 48 4.96 -17.10 -5.32
C LEU A 48 4.05 -17.78 -6.34
N THR A 49 3.48 -17.03 -7.30
CA THR A 49 2.51 -17.55 -8.28
C THR A 49 2.98 -18.83 -8.97
N PRO A 50 4.23 -18.97 -9.46
CA PRO A 50 4.65 -20.20 -10.12
C PRO A 50 4.55 -21.46 -9.22
N ARG A 51 4.79 -21.30 -7.91
CA ARG A 51 4.66 -22.41 -6.95
C ARG A 51 3.21 -22.73 -6.61
N ILE A 52 2.39 -21.71 -6.45
CA ILE A 52 0.96 -21.82 -6.13
C ILE A 52 0.22 -22.46 -7.31
N GLU A 53 0.56 -22.06 -8.53
CA GLU A 53 0.02 -22.61 -9.77
C GLU A 53 0.27 -24.11 -9.89
N VAL A 54 1.52 -24.54 -9.70
CA VAL A 54 1.87 -25.97 -9.75
C VAL A 54 1.15 -26.77 -8.65
N GLU A 55 1.13 -26.26 -7.42
CA GLU A 55 0.54 -26.99 -6.29
C GLU A 55 -0.99 -27.14 -6.39
N PHE A 56 -1.67 -26.10 -6.89
CA PHE A 56 -3.13 -26.11 -7.00
C PHE A 56 -3.63 -26.44 -8.41
N HIS A 57 -2.72 -26.81 -9.33
CA HIS A 57 -3.04 -27.12 -10.73
C HIS A 57 -3.88 -26.01 -11.40
N LEU A 58 -3.48 -24.75 -11.17
CA LEU A 58 -4.17 -23.59 -11.74
C LEU A 58 -3.79 -23.39 -13.20
N SER A 59 -4.72 -22.89 -14.02
CA SER A 59 -4.36 -22.26 -15.29
C SER A 59 -3.70 -20.91 -15.08
N HIS A 60 -2.95 -20.39 -16.07
CA HIS A 60 -2.39 -19.03 -16.02
C HIS A 60 -3.47 -17.95 -15.80
N VAL A 61 -4.67 -18.18 -16.34
CA VAL A 61 -5.84 -17.29 -16.13
C VAL A 61 -6.28 -17.32 -14.66
N ASP A 62 -6.36 -18.50 -14.06
CA ASP A 62 -6.74 -18.67 -12.65
C ASP A 62 -5.68 -18.07 -11.72
N ALA A 63 -4.42 -18.22 -12.04
CA ALA A 63 -3.31 -17.60 -11.31
C ALA A 63 -3.40 -16.06 -11.38
N GLY A 64 -3.68 -15.50 -12.55
CA GLY A 64 -3.95 -14.08 -12.72
C GLY A 64 -5.18 -13.61 -11.94
N ALA A 65 -6.23 -14.42 -11.89
CA ALA A 65 -7.45 -14.10 -11.14
C ALA A 65 -7.23 -13.97 -9.62
N LEU A 66 -6.15 -14.54 -9.06
CA LEU A 66 -5.81 -14.37 -7.64
C LEU A 66 -5.63 -12.87 -7.30
N PHE A 67 -5.02 -12.09 -8.19
CA PHE A 67 -4.81 -10.65 -7.99
C PHE A 67 -6.09 -9.84 -8.08
N PHE A 68 -7.08 -10.33 -8.84
CA PHE A 68 -8.42 -9.74 -8.88
C PHE A 68 -9.09 -9.81 -7.51
N PHE A 69 -9.00 -10.94 -6.81
CA PHE A 69 -9.57 -11.08 -5.46
C PHE A 69 -8.91 -10.14 -4.44
N ILE A 70 -7.60 -9.96 -4.49
CA ILE A 70 -6.92 -8.94 -3.66
C ILE A 70 -7.45 -7.55 -3.99
N SER A 71 -7.55 -7.23 -5.28
CA SER A 71 -7.94 -5.89 -5.73
C SER A 71 -9.37 -5.54 -5.37
N ILE A 72 -10.32 -6.48 -5.52
CA ILE A 72 -11.72 -6.23 -5.16
C ILE A 72 -11.90 -6.08 -3.65
N GLY A 73 -11.21 -6.90 -2.84
CA GLY A 73 -11.20 -6.75 -1.38
C GLY A 73 -10.65 -5.39 -0.96
N TYR A 74 -9.53 -4.97 -1.54
CA TYR A 74 -8.91 -3.67 -1.31
C TYR A 74 -9.85 -2.52 -1.68
N PHE A 75 -10.48 -2.57 -2.84
CA PHE A 75 -11.40 -1.55 -3.34
C PHE A 75 -12.60 -1.36 -2.41
N ILE A 76 -13.25 -2.46 -1.99
CA ILE A 76 -14.41 -2.42 -1.09
C ILE A 76 -14.08 -1.69 0.21
N THR A 77 -12.96 -2.03 0.83
CA THR A 77 -12.61 -1.45 2.13
C THR A 77 -11.96 -0.08 2.00
N LEU A 78 -11.29 0.23 0.91
CA LEU A 78 -10.78 1.57 0.61
C LEU A 78 -11.93 2.59 0.59
N ILE A 79 -13.02 2.29 -0.12
CA ILE A 79 -14.21 3.15 -0.17
C ILE A 79 -14.90 3.21 1.20
N SER A 80 -14.96 2.07 1.90
CA SER A 80 -15.64 1.99 3.20
C SER A 80 -14.83 2.56 4.36
N SER A 81 -13.54 2.83 4.17
CA SER A 81 -12.62 3.23 5.26
C SER A 81 -13.03 4.53 5.93
N GLY A 82 -13.60 5.50 5.19
CA GLY A 82 -14.13 6.75 5.74
C GLY A 82 -15.28 6.53 6.72
N PHE A 83 -16.21 5.60 6.43
CA PHE A 83 -17.29 5.23 7.35
C PHE A 83 -16.76 4.53 8.60
N ILE A 84 -15.72 3.71 8.48
CA ILE A 84 -15.13 3.01 9.62
C ILE A 84 -14.38 4.00 10.51
N SER A 85 -13.51 4.84 9.93
CA SER A 85 -12.73 5.82 10.69
C SER A 85 -13.57 6.91 11.36
N SER A 86 -14.76 7.23 10.81
CA SER A 86 -15.71 8.15 11.45
C SER A 86 -16.33 7.57 12.73
N ARG A 87 -16.38 6.25 12.86
CA ARG A 87 -16.90 5.56 14.05
C ARG A 87 -15.85 5.29 15.11
N ILE A 88 -14.67 4.75 14.70
CA ILE A 88 -13.67 4.22 15.63
C ILE A 88 -12.37 5.03 15.72
N ASN A 89 -12.19 6.12 14.99
CA ASN A 89 -11.03 6.98 14.76
C ASN A 89 -9.94 6.36 13.81
N HIS A 90 -9.01 7.20 13.34
CA HIS A 90 -7.97 6.79 12.39
C HIS A 90 -6.96 5.81 13.00
N MET A 91 -6.51 6.06 14.24
CA MET A 91 -5.57 5.17 14.92
C MET A 91 -6.13 3.75 15.03
N ARG A 92 -7.36 3.60 15.53
CA ARG A 92 -8.01 2.28 15.66
C ARG A 92 -8.25 1.64 14.30
N THR A 93 -8.55 2.41 13.26
CA THR A 93 -8.70 1.89 11.89
C THR A 93 -7.39 1.30 11.39
N ILE A 94 -6.24 1.96 11.62
CA ILE A 94 -4.91 1.43 11.27
C ILE A 94 -4.62 0.13 12.04
N VAL A 95 -4.88 0.11 13.35
CA VAL A 95 -4.68 -1.10 14.18
C VAL A 95 -5.56 -2.25 13.70
N THR A 96 -6.84 -1.98 13.41
CA THR A 96 -7.78 -2.98 12.88
C THR A 96 -7.29 -3.53 11.54
N SER A 97 -6.88 -2.65 10.62
CA SER A 97 -6.30 -3.01 9.33
C SER A 97 -5.10 -3.96 9.50
N ASN A 98 -4.14 -3.54 10.32
CA ASN A 98 -2.89 -4.27 10.51
C ASN A 98 -3.12 -5.63 11.20
N THR A 99 -3.97 -5.67 12.22
CA THR A 99 -4.31 -6.91 12.93
C THR A 99 -5.10 -7.87 12.03
N ALA A 100 -6.10 -7.37 11.30
CA ALA A 100 -6.86 -8.16 10.34
C ALA A 100 -5.96 -8.71 9.23
N LEU A 101 -4.98 -7.93 8.75
CA LEU A 101 -4.01 -8.36 7.76
C LEU A 101 -3.14 -9.51 8.28
N GLY A 102 -2.64 -9.40 9.49
CA GLY A 102 -1.84 -10.47 10.12
C GLY A 102 -2.61 -11.79 10.18
N PHE A 103 -3.86 -11.76 10.65
CA PHE A 103 -4.71 -12.96 10.67
C PHE A 103 -5.08 -13.47 9.27
N ALA A 104 -5.37 -12.58 8.31
CA ALA A 104 -5.65 -12.97 6.94
C ALA A 104 -4.46 -13.69 6.29
N LEU A 105 -3.23 -13.20 6.51
CA LEU A 105 -2.02 -13.85 6.02
C LEU A 105 -1.79 -15.23 6.66
N ILE A 106 -1.93 -15.32 7.97
CA ILE A 106 -1.83 -16.62 8.66
C ILE A 106 -2.90 -17.57 8.12
N GLY A 107 -4.15 -17.14 7.97
CA GLY A 107 -5.21 -17.96 7.37
C GLY A 107 -4.88 -18.38 5.93
N THR A 108 -4.29 -17.50 5.13
CA THR A 108 -3.87 -17.80 3.76
C THR A 108 -2.78 -18.87 3.71
N ALA A 109 -1.90 -18.92 4.71
CA ALA A 109 -0.87 -19.98 4.81
C ALA A 109 -1.46 -21.39 4.98
N PHE A 110 -2.67 -21.51 5.50
CA PHE A 110 -3.35 -22.81 5.69
C PHE A 110 -4.34 -23.14 4.56
N CYS A 111 -4.33 -22.41 3.45
CA CYS A 111 -5.16 -22.74 2.31
C CYS A 111 -4.82 -24.09 1.71
N SER A 112 -5.84 -24.90 1.45
CA SER A 112 -5.74 -26.27 0.91
C SER A 112 -6.20 -26.38 -0.55
N GLY A 113 -6.63 -25.31 -1.17
CA GLY A 113 -7.10 -25.32 -2.55
C GLY A 113 -7.37 -23.93 -3.11
N PRO A 114 -7.73 -23.84 -4.41
CA PRO A 114 -7.88 -22.58 -5.13
C PRO A 114 -8.90 -21.61 -4.50
N TRP A 115 -10.04 -22.12 -4.06
CA TRP A 115 -11.11 -21.30 -3.49
C TRP A 115 -10.74 -20.70 -2.13
N THR A 116 -10.11 -21.49 -1.25
CA THR A 116 -9.63 -21.01 0.05
C THR A 116 -8.50 -19.98 -0.15
N MET A 117 -7.67 -20.16 -1.18
CA MET A 117 -6.65 -19.18 -1.56
C MET A 117 -7.26 -17.86 -2.04
N ARG A 118 -8.28 -17.92 -2.93
CA ARG A 118 -9.02 -16.73 -3.38
C ARG A 118 -9.64 -15.98 -2.22
N LEU A 119 -10.28 -16.70 -1.29
CA LEU A 119 -10.87 -16.10 -0.08
C LEU A 119 -9.79 -15.47 0.83
N GLY A 120 -8.69 -16.18 1.07
CA GLY A 120 -7.58 -15.65 1.87
C GLY A 120 -7.02 -14.34 1.28
N LEU A 121 -6.76 -14.32 -0.02
CA LEU A 121 -6.26 -13.15 -0.72
C LEU A 121 -7.28 -12.01 -0.78
N PHE A 122 -8.57 -12.30 -0.90
CA PHE A 122 -9.63 -11.32 -0.75
C PHE A 122 -9.60 -10.65 0.64
N MET A 123 -9.43 -11.45 1.71
CA MET A 123 -9.30 -10.94 3.07
C MET A 123 -8.03 -10.09 3.26
N VAL A 124 -6.91 -10.49 2.65
CA VAL A 124 -5.69 -9.67 2.61
C VAL A 124 -5.96 -8.33 1.94
N GLY A 125 -6.67 -8.32 0.81
CA GLY A 125 -7.12 -7.12 0.13
C GLY A 125 -7.99 -6.24 1.04
N MET A 126 -9.02 -6.82 1.65
CA MET A 126 -9.90 -6.10 2.57
C MET A 126 -9.14 -5.46 3.74
N ALA A 127 -8.25 -6.20 4.37
CA ALA A 127 -7.47 -5.70 5.48
C ALA A 127 -6.59 -4.50 5.06
N THR A 128 -5.89 -4.60 3.94
CA THR A 128 -4.96 -3.54 3.48
C THR A 128 -5.67 -2.30 2.96
N GLY A 129 -6.89 -2.40 2.43
CA GLY A 129 -7.66 -1.25 1.92
C GLY A 129 -8.11 -0.27 3.01
N LEU A 130 -8.20 -0.71 4.27
CA LEU A 130 -8.54 0.16 5.40
C LEU A 130 -7.42 1.12 5.79
N TYR A 131 -6.16 0.78 5.47
CA TYR A 131 -4.99 1.47 5.98
C TYR A 131 -4.82 2.88 5.41
N LEU A 132 -4.77 3.00 4.07
CA LEU A 132 -4.21 4.18 3.39
C LEU A 132 -4.90 5.50 3.73
N PRO A 133 -6.25 5.63 3.72
CA PRO A 133 -6.88 6.90 4.04
C PRO A 133 -6.63 7.33 5.49
N SER A 134 -6.66 6.38 6.43
CA SER A 134 -6.41 6.67 7.85
C SER A 134 -4.93 7.00 8.13
N ALA A 135 -4.01 6.36 7.41
CA ALA A 135 -2.58 6.65 7.51
C ALA A 135 -2.26 8.06 7.00
N ILE A 136 -2.81 8.46 5.84
CA ILE A 136 -2.62 9.82 5.29
C ILE A 136 -3.19 10.86 6.25
N ALA A 137 -4.40 10.68 6.76
CA ALA A 137 -4.99 11.58 7.74
C ALA A 137 -4.14 11.70 9.02
N THR A 138 -3.65 10.57 9.54
CA THR A 138 -2.76 10.56 10.70
C THR A 138 -1.43 11.25 10.39
N LEU A 139 -0.82 10.96 9.24
CA LEU A 139 0.47 11.52 8.82
C LEU A 139 0.40 13.06 8.70
N THR A 140 -0.66 13.57 8.04
CA THR A 140 -0.87 15.01 7.86
C THR A 140 -1.21 15.73 9.17
N SER A 141 -1.77 15.04 10.15
CA SER A 141 -2.00 15.59 11.48
C SER A 141 -0.74 15.68 12.35
N LEU A 142 0.28 14.88 12.05
CA LEU A 142 1.53 14.84 12.80
C LEU A 142 2.43 16.05 12.53
N VAL A 143 2.31 16.67 11.35
CA VAL A 143 3.22 17.74 10.90
C VAL A 143 2.46 18.94 10.33
N PRO A 144 2.99 20.16 10.44
CA PRO A 144 2.44 21.33 9.78
C PRO A 144 2.35 21.15 8.26
N SER A 145 1.42 21.85 7.61
CA SER A 145 1.16 21.72 6.15
C SER A 145 2.41 21.94 5.28
N ARG A 146 3.31 22.85 5.70
CA ARG A 146 4.62 23.06 5.03
C ARG A 146 5.52 21.82 4.95
N HIS A 147 5.25 20.79 5.75
CA HIS A 147 6.02 19.55 5.82
C HIS A 147 5.27 18.31 5.30
N TRP A 148 4.02 18.46 4.85
CA TRP A 148 3.24 17.33 4.31
C TRP A 148 3.95 16.61 3.17
N GLY A 149 4.52 17.35 2.22
CA GLY A 149 5.26 16.74 1.12
C GLY A 149 6.42 15.86 1.56
N LYS A 150 7.19 16.30 2.59
CA LYS A 150 8.29 15.51 3.15
C LYS A 150 7.80 14.26 3.87
N ALA A 151 6.74 14.37 4.67
CA ALA A 151 6.17 13.27 5.40
C ALA A 151 5.57 12.22 4.45
N LEU A 152 4.82 12.65 3.43
CA LEU A 152 4.28 11.79 2.38
C LEU A 152 5.39 11.13 1.56
N ALA A 153 6.46 11.85 1.21
CA ALA A 153 7.58 11.28 0.47
C ALA A 153 8.26 10.14 1.26
N ILE A 154 8.45 10.30 2.57
CA ILE A 154 9.00 9.23 3.42
C ILE A 154 8.04 8.03 3.44
N HIS A 155 6.74 8.28 3.57
CA HIS A 155 5.72 7.22 3.58
C HIS A 155 5.68 6.46 2.24
N GLU A 156 5.79 7.15 1.12
CA GLU A 156 5.77 6.57 -0.23
C GLU A 156 7.07 5.84 -0.61
N LEU A 157 8.11 5.87 0.21
CA LEU A 157 9.24 4.95 0.08
C LEU A 157 8.81 3.49 0.31
N ALA A 158 7.79 3.27 1.14
CA ALA A 158 7.32 1.94 1.50
C ALA A 158 6.93 1.07 0.28
N PRO A 159 6.00 1.47 -0.62
CA PRO A 159 5.67 0.67 -1.80
C PRO A 159 6.86 0.46 -2.75
N ASN A 160 7.71 1.48 -2.93
CA ASN A 160 8.88 1.35 -3.79
C ASN A 160 9.87 0.29 -3.26
N LEU A 161 10.15 0.31 -1.96
CA LEU A 161 11.00 -0.69 -1.30
C LEU A 161 10.34 -2.07 -1.29
N SER A 162 9.02 -2.14 -1.17
CA SER A 162 8.28 -3.39 -1.17
C SER A 162 8.42 -4.16 -2.49
N PHE A 163 8.44 -3.47 -3.61
CA PHE A 163 8.65 -4.10 -4.93
C PHE A 163 10.00 -4.82 -5.04
N ILE A 164 11.01 -4.35 -4.33
CA ILE A 164 12.33 -4.98 -4.27
C ILE A 164 12.35 -6.06 -3.19
N ALA A 165 11.80 -5.74 -2.02
CA ALA A 165 11.90 -6.62 -0.86
C ALA A 165 11.03 -7.88 -0.97
N ALA A 166 9.83 -7.79 -1.58
CA ALA A 166 8.91 -8.93 -1.64
C ALA A 166 9.52 -10.16 -2.34
N PRO A 167 10.10 -10.08 -3.55
CA PRO A 167 10.72 -11.24 -4.18
C PRO A 167 11.93 -11.74 -3.40
N LEU A 168 12.74 -10.85 -2.79
CA LEU A 168 13.90 -11.25 -2.00
C LEU A 168 13.49 -11.97 -0.71
N ILE A 169 12.46 -11.49 -0.02
CA ILE A 169 11.89 -12.17 1.17
C ILE A 169 11.34 -13.54 0.77
N CYS A 170 10.62 -13.62 -0.36
CA CYS A 170 10.10 -14.89 -0.86
C CYS A 170 11.23 -15.89 -1.10
N GLU A 171 12.28 -15.51 -1.82
CA GLU A 171 13.40 -16.41 -2.08
C GLU A 171 14.16 -16.83 -0.83
N ALA A 172 14.39 -15.90 0.10
CA ALA A 172 15.06 -16.22 1.36
C ALA A 172 14.26 -17.24 2.20
N VAL A 173 12.94 -17.13 2.22
CA VAL A 173 12.07 -18.09 2.93
C VAL A 173 11.98 -19.40 2.16
N LEU A 174 11.80 -19.35 0.84
CA LEU A 174 11.66 -20.53 -0.03
C LEU A 174 12.93 -21.39 -0.08
N ALA A 175 14.08 -20.85 0.30
CA ALA A 175 15.32 -21.61 0.44
C ALA A 175 15.23 -22.74 1.50
N ARG A 176 14.33 -22.60 2.49
CA ARG A 176 14.19 -23.54 3.64
C ARG A 176 12.76 -23.96 3.92
N PHE A 177 11.78 -23.21 3.46
CA PHE A 177 10.36 -23.41 3.78
C PHE A 177 9.53 -23.39 2.49
N SER A 178 8.26 -23.80 2.60
CA SER A 178 7.30 -23.67 1.51
C SER A 178 6.82 -22.21 1.36
N TRP A 179 6.09 -21.92 0.28
CA TRP A 179 5.46 -20.61 0.07
C TRP A 179 4.53 -20.20 1.24
N ARG A 180 3.95 -21.16 1.95
CA ARG A 180 3.15 -20.95 3.15
C ARG A 180 3.93 -20.24 4.25
N GLY A 181 5.22 -20.56 4.37
CA GLY A 181 6.13 -19.93 5.33
C GLY A 181 6.28 -18.43 5.13
N VAL A 182 6.16 -17.94 3.88
CA VAL A 182 6.20 -16.49 3.58
C VAL A 182 4.99 -15.77 4.18
N PHE A 183 3.79 -16.32 3.99
CA PHE A 183 2.56 -15.76 4.56
C PHE A 183 2.56 -15.82 6.09
N LEU A 184 3.04 -16.92 6.67
CA LEU A 184 3.19 -17.05 8.14
C LEU A 184 4.16 -16.01 8.69
N LEU A 185 5.34 -15.87 8.10
CA LEU A 185 6.35 -14.91 8.53
C LEU A 185 5.79 -13.48 8.49
N LEU A 186 5.23 -13.07 7.36
CA LEU A 186 4.65 -11.74 7.22
C LEU A 186 3.49 -11.52 8.19
N GLY A 187 2.61 -12.50 8.35
CA GLY A 187 1.49 -12.44 9.28
C GLY A 187 1.93 -12.24 10.74
N ILE A 188 2.93 -12.99 11.19
CA ILE A 188 3.49 -12.87 12.55
C ILE A 188 4.16 -11.50 12.75
N VAL A 189 4.99 -11.06 11.80
CA VAL A 189 5.67 -9.76 11.88
C VAL A 189 4.65 -8.62 11.95
N ILE A 190 3.59 -8.68 11.16
CA ILE A 190 2.52 -7.67 11.16
C ILE A 190 1.75 -7.66 12.48
N LEU A 191 1.45 -8.82 13.06
CA LEU A 191 0.80 -8.89 14.37
C LEU A 191 1.69 -8.30 15.49
N ILE A 192 3.00 -8.50 15.41
CA ILE A 192 3.97 -7.87 16.34
C ILE A 192 4.01 -6.35 16.16
N MET A 193 3.90 -5.85 14.91
CA MET A 193 3.88 -4.42 14.64
C MET A 193 2.65 -3.69 15.17
N SER A 194 1.51 -4.39 15.33
CA SER A 194 0.28 -3.78 15.85
C SER A 194 0.44 -3.20 17.27
N PRO A 195 0.89 -3.93 18.28
CA PRO A 195 1.12 -3.37 19.62
C PRO A 195 2.26 -2.35 19.65
N ILE A 196 3.29 -2.50 18.82
CA ILE A 196 4.36 -1.50 18.69
C ILE A 196 3.76 -0.17 18.21
N PHE A 197 2.91 -0.20 17.18
CA PHE A 197 2.23 0.98 16.71
C PHE A 197 1.37 1.63 17.81
N VAL A 198 0.55 0.86 18.51
CA VAL A 198 -0.28 1.38 19.63
C VAL A 198 0.58 2.05 20.70
N ARG A 199 1.74 1.47 21.01
CA ARG A 199 2.63 1.96 22.09
C ARG A 199 3.36 3.25 21.73
N TYR A 200 3.76 3.40 20.46
CA TYR A 200 4.67 4.49 20.03
C TYR A 200 4.00 5.52 19.10
N ASN A 201 2.78 5.24 18.61
CA ASN A 201 2.07 6.21 17.78
C ASN A 201 1.64 7.44 18.62
N ARG A 202 1.74 8.62 18.01
CA ARG A 202 1.38 9.91 18.61
C ARG A 202 0.32 10.68 17.83
N GLY A 203 -0.46 10.02 16.98
CA GLY A 203 -1.46 10.68 16.15
C GLY A 203 -2.61 9.78 15.73
N GLY A 204 -3.62 10.36 15.08
CA GLY A 204 -4.78 9.63 14.57
C GLY A 204 -5.90 9.38 15.60
N ASP A 205 -5.84 9.99 16.79
CA ASP A 205 -6.87 9.87 17.83
C ASP A 205 -8.11 10.73 17.56
N PHE A 206 -8.30 11.16 16.34
CA PHE A 206 -9.47 11.88 15.88
C PHE A 206 -10.30 11.03 14.92
N LYS A 207 -11.59 11.31 14.85
CA LYS A 207 -12.52 10.62 13.95
C LYS A 207 -12.41 11.15 12.54
N GLY A 208 -12.51 10.26 11.55
CA GLY A 208 -12.69 10.64 10.17
C GLY A 208 -14.09 11.23 9.92
N GLU A 209 -14.25 11.86 8.78
CA GLU A 209 -15.56 12.30 8.29
C GLU A 209 -16.12 11.24 7.35
N ALA A 210 -17.38 10.85 7.58
CA ALA A 210 -18.06 9.93 6.68
C ALA A 210 -18.31 10.62 5.33
N PRO A 211 -18.08 9.94 4.19
CA PRO A 211 -18.38 10.50 2.88
C PRO A 211 -19.86 10.91 2.78
N SER A 212 -20.12 12.14 2.32
CA SER A 212 -21.49 12.60 2.05
C SER A 212 -21.86 12.37 0.57
N PHE A 213 -23.12 12.09 0.30
CA PHE A 213 -23.61 11.94 -1.08
C PHE A 213 -23.42 13.23 -1.90
N GLY A 214 -23.51 14.39 -1.28
CA GLY A 214 -23.27 15.68 -1.93
C GLY A 214 -21.83 15.85 -2.38
N SER A 215 -20.85 15.53 -1.53
CA SER A 215 -19.42 15.56 -1.86
C SER A 215 -19.09 14.57 -2.97
N LEU A 216 -19.68 13.37 -2.94
CA LEU A 216 -19.51 12.37 -3.97
C LEU A 216 -20.05 12.84 -5.32
N GLY A 217 -21.24 13.43 -5.36
CA GLY A 217 -21.83 13.99 -6.58
C GLY A 217 -20.98 15.09 -7.21
N GLN A 218 -20.40 15.99 -6.40
CA GLN A 218 -19.49 17.03 -6.87
C GLN A 218 -18.20 16.46 -7.47
N LEU A 219 -17.63 15.42 -6.89
CA LEU A 219 -16.44 14.75 -7.42
C LEU A 219 -16.74 14.06 -8.75
N LEU A 220 -17.82 13.28 -8.82
CA LEU A 220 -18.20 12.55 -10.03
C LEU A 220 -18.59 13.46 -11.19
N GLY A 221 -19.08 14.67 -10.91
CA GLY A 221 -19.38 15.70 -11.92
C GLY A 221 -18.14 16.45 -12.45
N ASN A 222 -16.96 16.24 -11.86
CA ASN A 222 -15.76 17.00 -12.23
C ASN A 222 -14.90 16.25 -13.26
N LEU A 223 -14.79 16.80 -14.47
CA LEU A 223 -13.98 16.22 -15.56
C LEU A 223 -12.51 16.06 -15.16
N SER A 224 -11.93 17.01 -14.42
CA SER A 224 -10.54 16.91 -13.96
C SER A 224 -10.32 15.73 -13.04
N PHE A 225 -11.31 15.37 -12.23
CA PHE A 225 -11.29 14.15 -11.42
C PHE A 225 -11.16 12.90 -12.28
N TRP A 226 -11.97 12.76 -13.33
CA TRP A 226 -11.93 11.60 -14.21
C TRP A 226 -10.63 11.49 -15.02
N VAL A 227 -10.08 12.62 -15.47
CA VAL A 227 -8.78 12.65 -16.13
C VAL A 227 -7.69 12.14 -15.18
N MET A 228 -7.67 12.61 -13.94
CA MET A 228 -6.71 12.13 -12.93
C MET A 228 -6.90 10.66 -12.59
N VAL A 229 -8.15 10.18 -12.49
CA VAL A 229 -8.46 8.76 -12.29
C VAL A 229 -7.90 7.92 -13.44
N LEU A 230 -8.11 8.35 -14.69
CA LEU A 230 -7.61 7.63 -15.87
C LEU A 230 -6.09 7.57 -15.88
N LEU A 231 -5.41 8.70 -15.70
CA LEU A 231 -3.94 8.76 -15.69
C LEU A 231 -3.33 7.91 -14.57
N PHE A 232 -3.91 7.99 -13.37
CA PHE A 232 -3.47 7.19 -12.24
C PHE A 232 -3.70 5.69 -12.48
N SER A 233 -4.86 5.33 -13.04
CA SER A 233 -5.20 3.94 -13.36
C SER A 233 -4.25 3.34 -14.40
N LEU A 234 -3.89 4.08 -15.45
CA LEU A 234 -2.92 3.65 -16.46
C LEU A 234 -1.53 3.44 -15.85
N GLY A 235 -1.08 4.37 -14.98
CA GLY A 235 0.19 4.24 -14.27
C GLY A 235 0.23 3.02 -13.34
N VAL A 236 -0.83 2.82 -12.57
CA VAL A 236 -0.93 1.66 -11.66
C VAL A 236 -1.04 0.36 -12.45
N PHE A 237 -1.82 0.33 -13.54
CA PHE A 237 -1.96 -0.85 -14.40
C PHE A 237 -0.60 -1.29 -14.98
N SER A 238 0.19 -0.36 -15.53
CA SER A 238 1.50 -0.71 -16.08
C SER A 238 2.47 -1.18 -14.99
N THR A 239 2.42 -0.59 -13.79
CA THR A 239 3.33 -0.94 -12.69
C THR A 239 2.95 -2.26 -12.02
N LEU A 240 1.70 -2.40 -11.57
CA LEU A 240 1.23 -3.59 -10.85
C LEU A 240 0.95 -4.75 -11.79
N GLY A 241 0.35 -4.51 -12.95
CA GLY A 241 0.02 -5.56 -13.91
C GLY A 241 1.27 -6.31 -14.39
N LEU A 242 2.29 -5.57 -14.83
CA LEU A 242 3.57 -6.18 -15.21
C LEU A 242 4.24 -6.90 -14.03
N TYR A 243 4.27 -6.27 -12.86
CA TYR A 243 4.88 -6.86 -11.68
C TYR A 243 4.25 -8.20 -11.30
N THR A 244 2.93 -8.28 -11.34
CA THR A 244 2.20 -9.47 -10.87
C THR A 244 2.36 -10.67 -11.80
N MET A 245 2.48 -10.45 -13.12
CA MET A 245 2.55 -11.53 -14.09
C MET A 245 3.96 -11.84 -14.57
N LEU A 246 4.92 -10.94 -14.37
CA LEU A 246 6.28 -11.09 -14.87
C LEU A 246 7.00 -12.37 -14.37
N PRO A 247 6.95 -12.75 -13.08
CA PRO A 247 7.59 -13.98 -12.61
C PRO A 247 7.03 -15.22 -13.29
N LEU A 248 5.70 -15.29 -13.41
CA LEU A 248 5.05 -16.42 -14.08
C LEU A 248 5.43 -16.49 -15.55
N PHE A 249 5.39 -15.38 -16.27
CA PHE A 249 5.78 -15.28 -17.68
C PHE A 249 7.24 -15.71 -17.92
N LEU A 250 8.17 -15.26 -17.10
CA LEU A 250 9.58 -15.61 -17.23
C LEU A 250 9.83 -17.12 -16.99
N VAL A 251 9.10 -17.70 -16.03
CA VAL A 251 9.25 -19.13 -15.72
C VAL A 251 8.56 -20.00 -16.76
N SER A 252 7.31 -19.69 -17.15
CA SER A 252 6.50 -20.55 -18.02
C SER A 252 6.88 -20.45 -19.49
N GLU A 253 7.12 -19.22 -20.00
CA GLU A 253 7.35 -19.00 -21.44
C GLU A 253 8.84 -19.01 -21.81
N HIS A 254 9.71 -18.57 -20.89
CA HIS A 254 11.14 -18.47 -21.15
C HIS A 254 11.97 -19.54 -20.44
N GLY A 255 11.37 -20.40 -19.60
CA GLY A 255 12.07 -21.44 -18.87
C GLY A 255 13.14 -20.92 -17.89
N ILE A 256 13.05 -19.64 -17.51
CA ILE A 256 13.99 -19.03 -16.56
C ILE A 256 13.75 -19.63 -15.19
N ASP A 257 14.83 -19.99 -14.48
CA ASP A 257 14.71 -20.45 -13.10
C ASP A 257 13.98 -19.41 -12.24
N ARG A 258 13.10 -19.87 -11.35
CA ARG A 258 12.26 -19.03 -10.49
C ARG A 258 13.08 -18.03 -9.66
N ASN A 259 14.21 -18.46 -9.09
CA ASN A 259 15.08 -17.58 -8.29
C ASN A 259 15.66 -16.47 -9.18
N ALA A 260 16.13 -16.80 -10.38
CA ALA A 260 16.59 -15.81 -11.36
C ALA A 260 15.46 -14.87 -11.79
N ALA A 261 14.24 -15.38 -12.05
CA ALA A 261 13.08 -14.56 -12.41
C ALA A 261 12.72 -13.57 -11.28
N ASN A 262 12.70 -14.01 -10.02
CA ASN A 262 12.41 -13.14 -8.87
C ASN A 262 13.55 -12.14 -8.61
N THR A 263 14.80 -12.50 -8.84
CA THR A 263 15.96 -11.59 -8.77
C THR A 263 15.86 -10.51 -9.84
N LEU A 264 15.55 -10.89 -11.09
CA LEU A 264 15.33 -9.94 -12.19
C LEU A 264 14.17 -8.99 -11.88
N LEU A 265 13.07 -9.51 -11.31
CA LEU A 265 11.94 -8.69 -10.87
C LEU A 265 12.37 -7.64 -9.84
N ALA A 266 13.15 -8.03 -8.84
CA ALA A 266 13.67 -7.09 -7.82
C ALA A 266 14.59 -6.03 -8.44
N LEU A 267 15.55 -6.44 -9.28
CA LEU A 267 16.50 -5.55 -9.91
C LEU A 267 15.84 -4.56 -10.88
N SER A 268 14.80 -4.99 -11.59
CA SER A 268 14.04 -4.12 -12.51
C SER A 268 13.37 -2.92 -11.81
N ARG A 269 13.21 -2.96 -10.49
CA ARG A 269 12.58 -1.91 -9.69
C ARG A 269 13.55 -0.86 -9.16
N ILE A 270 14.85 -1.15 -9.15
CA ILE A 270 15.86 -0.20 -8.66
C ILE A 270 15.85 1.13 -9.44
N PRO A 271 15.79 1.14 -10.80
CA PRO A 271 15.68 2.38 -11.55
C PRO A 271 14.43 3.20 -11.19
N GLY A 272 13.30 2.53 -10.89
CA GLY A 272 12.06 3.19 -10.47
C GLY A 272 12.21 3.96 -9.17
N VAL A 273 12.95 3.43 -8.20
CA VAL A 273 13.26 4.13 -6.94
C VAL A 273 14.09 5.38 -7.23
N ILE A 274 15.12 5.28 -8.07
CA ILE A 274 15.96 6.41 -8.47
C ILE A 274 15.11 7.48 -9.17
N MET A 275 14.27 7.06 -10.11
CA MET A 275 13.40 7.97 -10.87
C MET A 275 12.34 8.66 -10.00
N ALA A 276 11.89 8.04 -8.90
CA ALA A 276 11.00 8.68 -7.93
C ALA A 276 11.68 9.90 -7.26
N PHE A 277 12.96 9.77 -6.88
CA PHE A 277 13.73 10.91 -6.35
C PHE A 277 13.98 11.99 -7.40
N VAL A 278 14.33 11.60 -8.62
CA VAL A 278 14.54 12.53 -9.74
C VAL A 278 13.23 13.29 -10.06
N GLY A 279 12.10 12.60 -10.10
CA GLY A 279 10.78 13.18 -10.31
C GLY A 279 10.37 14.16 -9.19
N GLY A 280 10.63 13.81 -7.93
CA GLY A 280 10.42 14.70 -6.80
C GLY A 280 11.27 15.98 -6.91
N TRP A 281 12.57 15.82 -7.16
CA TRP A 281 13.48 16.95 -7.37
C TRP A 281 13.08 17.85 -8.55
N ALA A 282 12.67 17.24 -9.67
CA ALA A 282 12.18 17.99 -10.83
C ALA A 282 10.90 18.77 -10.50
N THR A 283 9.97 18.14 -9.78
CA THR A 283 8.71 18.79 -9.35
C THR A 283 8.98 20.02 -8.48
N ASP A 284 9.97 19.94 -7.57
CA ASP A 284 10.35 21.07 -6.72
C ASP A 284 11.00 22.22 -7.52
N ARG A 285 11.71 21.90 -8.62
CA ARG A 285 12.42 22.91 -9.41
C ARG A 285 11.61 23.54 -10.52
N ILE A 286 10.89 22.75 -11.30
CA ILE A 286 10.17 23.22 -12.50
C ILE A 286 8.65 23.24 -12.31
N GLY A 287 8.18 22.78 -11.17
CA GLY A 287 6.76 22.72 -10.79
C GLY A 287 6.02 21.49 -11.32
N PRO A 288 4.89 21.12 -10.67
CA PRO A 288 4.20 19.87 -10.94
C PRO A 288 3.62 19.78 -12.36
N ARG A 289 3.13 20.91 -12.92
CA ARG A 289 2.58 20.94 -14.28
C ARG A 289 3.61 20.64 -15.37
N GLN A 290 4.82 21.20 -15.24
CA GLN A 290 5.89 20.96 -16.22
C GLN A 290 6.48 19.57 -16.08
N THR A 291 6.69 19.10 -14.84
CA THR A 291 7.13 17.72 -14.56
C THR A 291 6.17 16.71 -15.18
N LEU A 292 4.86 16.90 -15.01
CA LEU A 292 3.86 16.00 -15.58
C LEU A 292 3.91 15.97 -17.12
N LYS A 293 4.12 17.13 -17.78
CA LYS A 293 4.25 17.21 -19.24
C LYS A 293 5.52 16.53 -19.78
N ILE A 294 6.57 16.40 -18.97
CA ILE A 294 7.82 15.75 -19.37
C ILE A 294 7.73 14.23 -19.18
N VAL A 295 6.99 13.79 -18.18
CA VAL A 295 6.88 12.38 -17.82
C VAL A 295 5.78 11.66 -18.62
N LEU A 296 4.74 12.37 -19.06
CA LEU A 296 3.66 11.86 -19.92
C LEU A 296 3.96 12.10 -21.40
#